data_61a2adc3414c1aef69a45c91cc4bb4ab
#
_entry.id   61a2adc3414c1aef69a45c91cc4bb4ab
#
_cell.length_a   1.000
_cell.length_b   1.000
_cell.length_c   1.000
_cell.angle_alpha   90.00
_cell.angle_beta   90.00
_cell.angle_gamma   90.00
#
_symmetry.space_group_name_H-M   'P 1'
#
loop_
_entity.id
_entity.type
_entity.pdbx_description
1 polymer ?
#
loop_
_entity_poly.entity_id
_entity_poly.type
_entity_poly.pdbx_seq_one_letter_code
_entity_poly.pdbx_strand_id
1 'polypeptide(L)'
;MKYLAKVPARLLGVVLFAILALQTGQPPQEQTAFPDREALLPSASNAVESAKSQPCFTLLAPLTTLAWNDRGGQTQAASDTDAAKANEPDRPTSRTRRCLEGWTILVDDRLLQVPHDELGQRALRFLEAKLADIKAVVPKDRLEKLQAVRIVLDLNHGKLRAMQYHPSVGWLKANGYSPELAKCVHLPRAADVATPRNIREQPWVILHELDHAYHDQVLGFEEPRILEAYQKYKKSGRGDKTLHCNGRRVRHYALTNQMEFFAEMTESYFGVNDFFPFNRAELKESEPEIYELMHTIWEAITPPASKQDGNLAPQSEKMTRCQ
;
A
#
# COMPACT_ATOMS: atom_id res chain seq x y z
N MET A 1 -63.22 -16.96 33.48
CA MET A 1 -62.44 -17.97 32.75
C MET A 1 -61.01 -17.47 32.67
N LYS A 2 -60.16 -18.27 33.24
CA LYS A 2 -58.75 -17.97 33.59
C LYS A 2 -57.86 -18.24 32.38
N TYR A 3 -56.96 -17.34 32.01
CA TYR A 3 -55.80 -17.67 31.19
C TYR A 3 -54.52 -17.34 32.01
N LEU A 4 -53.86 -18.40 32.46
CA LEU A 4 -52.52 -18.39 33.02
C LEU A 4 -51.53 -18.46 31.86
N ALA A 5 -50.74 -17.44 31.63
CA ALA A 5 -49.60 -17.45 30.70
C ALA A 5 -48.39 -18.02 31.39
N LYS A 6 -47.79 -19.06 30.84
CA LYS A 6 -46.56 -19.74 31.29
C LYS A 6 -45.36 -18.84 30.97
N VAL A 7 -44.55 -18.53 32.00
CA VAL A 7 -43.22 -17.90 31.84
C VAL A 7 -42.18 -19.02 31.60
N PRO A 8 -41.32 -18.92 30.59
CA PRO A 8 -40.26 -19.93 30.35
C PRO A 8 -39.08 -19.70 31.34
N ALA A 9 -38.69 -20.78 31.99
CA ALA A 9 -37.55 -20.92 32.87
C ALA A 9 -36.23 -20.85 32.11
N ARG A 10 -35.70 -19.66 31.87
CA ARG A 10 -34.33 -19.41 31.41
C ARG A 10 -33.76 -18.08 31.89
N LEU A 11 -33.85 -17.82 33.20
CA LEU A 11 -33.22 -16.64 33.85
C LEU A 11 -32.81 -16.97 35.29
N LEU A 12 -32.16 -18.12 35.52
CA LEU A 12 -31.62 -18.52 36.81
C LEU A 12 -30.19 -19.02 36.75
N GLY A 13 -29.36 -18.47 35.86
CA GLY A 13 -27.98 -18.89 35.66
C GLY A 13 -26.89 -17.81 35.84
N VAL A 14 -27.25 -16.56 36.13
CA VAL A 14 -26.26 -15.44 36.14
C VAL A 14 -26.10 -14.78 37.51
N VAL A 15 -26.80 -15.21 38.54
CA VAL A 15 -26.73 -14.56 39.87
C VAL A 15 -25.93 -15.38 40.91
N LEU A 16 -25.39 -16.56 40.59
CA LEU A 16 -24.67 -17.42 41.55
C LEU A 16 -23.14 -17.36 41.47
N PHE A 17 -22.52 -16.47 40.70
CA PHE A 17 -21.06 -16.32 40.64
C PHE A 17 -20.52 -15.05 41.35
N ALA A 18 -21.35 -14.24 41.97
CA ALA A 18 -20.95 -13.00 42.63
C ALA A 18 -20.88 -13.06 44.17
N ILE A 19 -21.07 -14.22 44.83
CA ILE A 19 -21.12 -14.32 46.30
C ILE A 19 -20.02 -15.24 46.88
N LEU A 20 -19.03 -15.66 46.11
CA LEU A 20 -17.94 -16.53 46.64
C LEU A 20 -16.55 -15.86 46.66
N ALA A 21 -16.46 -14.54 46.56
CA ALA A 21 -15.20 -13.79 46.56
C ALA A 21 -15.04 -12.85 47.78
N LEU A 22 -15.73 -13.09 48.88
CA LEU A 22 -15.67 -12.24 50.10
C LEU A 22 -15.28 -12.98 51.38
N GLN A 23 -14.49 -14.04 51.30
CA GLN A 23 -13.92 -14.70 52.50
C GLN A 23 -12.49 -15.21 52.27
N THR A 24 -11.55 -14.34 51.94
CA THR A 24 -10.14 -14.53 52.32
C THR A 24 -9.53 -13.15 52.46
N GLY A 25 -9.43 -12.66 53.70
CA GLY A 25 -8.75 -11.43 54.04
C GLY A 25 -7.24 -11.61 53.92
N GLN A 26 -6.66 -11.23 52.82
CA GLN A 26 -5.25 -10.88 52.70
C GLN A 26 -5.14 -9.54 51.95
N PRO A 27 -4.34 -8.58 52.48
CA PRO A 27 -4.13 -7.30 51.80
C PRO A 27 -3.34 -7.50 50.49
N PRO A 28 -3.56 -6.67 49.45
CA PRO A 28 -2.79 -6.74 48.23
C PRO A 28 -1.33 -6.41 48.53
N GLN A 29 -0.43 -7.29 48.06
CA GLN A 29 1.01 -7.02 48.07
C GLN A 29 1.29 -5.87 47.11
N GLU A 30 1.92 -4.83 47.63
CA GLU A 30 2.56 -3.74 46.89
C GLU A 30 3.55 -4.32 45.87
N GLN A 31 3.23 -4.19 44.59
CA GLN A 31 4.20 -4.41 43.55
C GLN A 31 5.18 -3.24 43.56
N THR A 32 6.41 -3.54 43.92
CA THR A 32 7.56 -2.65 43.92
C THR A 32 7.73 -1.97 42.56
N ALA A 33 7.75 -0.62 42.62
CA ALA A 33 8.05 0.27 41.53
C ALA A 33 9.39 -0.09 40.84
N PHE A 34 9.40 -0.06 39.51
CA PHE A 34 10.62 -0.12 38.75
C PHE A 34 11.47 1.11 39.04
N PRO A 35 12.81 0.98 39.19
CA PRO A 35 13.68 2.12 39.48
C PRO A 35 13.78 3.05 38.25
N ASP A 36 13.65 4.35 38.54
CA ASP A 36 13.88 5.46 37.61
C ASP A 36 15.26 5.35 36.92
N ARG A 37 15.23 5.30 35.59
CA ARG A 37 16.42 5.41 34.73
C ARG A 37 16.71 6.88 34.41
N GLU A 38 16.93 7.70 35.45
CA GLU A 38 17.51 9.03 35.30
C GLU A 38 18.79 9.11 36.15
N ALA A 39 19.86 8.53 35.60
CA ALA A 39 21.22 8.90 36.02
C ALA A 39 22.21 8.15 35.10
N LEU A 40 22.60 8.76 34.01
CA LEU A 40 23.90 8.61 33.36
C LEU A 40 23.88 9.37 32.01
N LEU A 41 23.89 10.70 32.07
CA LEU A 41 24.39 11.52 30.96
C LEU A 41 25.45 12.48 31.54
N PRO A 42 26.66 12.51 30.99
CA PRO A 42 27.64 13.52 31.40
C PRO A 42 27.24 14.89 30.86
N SER A 43 27.36 15.89 31.72
CA SER A 43 27.21 17.32 31.37
C SER A 43 28.30 17.73 30.37
N ALA A 44 27.89 18.19 29.20
CA ALA A 44 28.73 18.99 28.33
C ALA A 44 28.10 20.38 28.22
N SER A 45 28.71 21.30 28.93
CA SER A 45 28.46 22.72 28.83
C SER A 45 29.07 23.29 27.53
N ASN A 46 28.32 24.26 26.93
CA ASN A 46 28.78 25.34 26.08
C ASN A 46 29.26 25.00 24.66
N ALA A 47 28.32 25.13 23.70
CA ALA A 47 28.54 25.93 22.47
C ALA A 47 27.18 26.36 21.94
N VAL A 48 26.76 27.55 22.33
CA VAL A 48 25.71 28.32 21.64
C VAL A 48 26.33 28.87 20.39
N GLU A 49 26.00 28.29 19.24
CA GLU A 49 26.19 29.00 17.98
C GLU A 49 24.94 28.76 17.10
N SER A 50 24.31 29.86 16.84
CA SER A 50 23.20 30.22 16.02
C SER A 50 23.13 29.40 14.72
N ALA A 51 22.26 28.38 14.69
CA ALA A 51 21.70 27.84 13.47
C ALA A 51 20.25 28.30 13.38
N LYS A 52 20.02 29.33 12.58
CA LYS A 52 18.70 29.81 12.18
C LYS A 52 17.89 28.62 11.69
N SER A 53 16.78 28.38 12.36
CA SER A 53 15.75 27.43 11.96
C SER A 53 15.26 27.76 10.56
N GLN A 54 15.74 27.02 9.57
CA GLN A 54 15.04 26.95 8.30
C GLN A 54 13.82 26.04 8.50
N PRO A 55 12.62 26.47 8.11
CA PRO A 55 11.47 25.61 8.10
C PRO A 55 11.75 24.49 7.08
N CYS A 56 11.59 23.26 7.54
CA CYS A 56 11.56 22.09 6.67
C CYS A 56 10.35 22.23 5.73
N PHE A 57 10.54 22.96 4.63
CA PHE A 57 9.62 22.90 3.52
C PHE A 57 9.76 21.50 2.91
N THR A 58 8.89 20.62 3.35
CA THR A 58 8.55 19.45 2.57
C THR A 58 7.99 19.97 1.25
N LEU A 59 8.82 20.00 0.24
CA LEU A 59 8.36 20.07 -1.13
C LEU A 59 7.52 18.80 -1.37
N LEU A 60 6.24 18.90 -1.05
CA LEU A 60 5.23 18.23 -1.82
C LEU A 60 5.41 18.76 -3.23
N ALA A 61 6.22 18.08 -4.03
CA ALA A 61 6.08 18.23 -5.46
C ALA A 61 4.59 17.98 -5.73
N PRO A 62 3.88 18.92 -6.37
CA PRO A 62 2.56 18.59 -6.85
C PRO A 62 2.76 17.36 -7.73
N LEU A 63 2.20 16.23 -7.33
CA LEU A 63 1.94 15.15 -8.24
C LEU A 63 1.10 15.80 -9.33
N THR A 64 1.77 16.18 -10.41
CA THR A 64 1.10 16.64 -11.60
C THR A 64 0.11 15.56 -11.92
N THR A 65 -1.15 15.88 -11.73
CA THR A 65 -2.29 15.12 -12.18
C THR A 65 -1.99 14.67 -13.59
N LEU A 66 -1.62 13.39 -13.73
CA LEU A 66 -1.66 12.73 -15.03
C LEU A 66 -3.13 12.58 -15.38
N ALA A 67 -3.72 13.70 -15.80
CA ALA A 67 -4.97 13.69 -16.52
C ALA A 67 -4.68 12.92 -17.82
N TRP A 68 -5.30 11.78 -17.95
CA TRP A 68 -5.40 11.07 -19.21
C TRP A 68 -6.24 11.93 -20.16
N ASN A 69 -5.63 12.91 -20.82
CA ASN A 69 -6.24 13.66 -21.91
C ASN A 69 -5.71 13.13 -23.22
N ASP A 70 -6.55 12.34 -23.84
CA ASP A 70 -6.47 11.96 -25.24
C ASP A 70 -6.91 13.17 -26.09
N ARG A 71 -6.02 14.16 -26.29
CA ARG A 71 -6.14 15.15 -27.37
C ARG A 71 -4.78 15.66 -27.79
N GLY A 72 -4.43 15.38 -29.05
CA GLY A 72 -3.24 15.85 -29.69
C GLY A 72 -3.13 17.38 -29.74
N GLY A 73 -1.93 17.86 -29.54
CA GLY A 73 -1.50 19.22 -29.76
C GLY A 73 -0.02 19.24 -30.01
N GLN A 74 0.38 19.30 -31.28
CA GLN A 74 1.74 19.57 -31.71
C GLN A 74 2.09 21.01 -31.36
N THR A 75 3.17 21.22 -30.60
CA THR A 75 3.95 22.44 -30.67
C THR A 75 5.42 22.10 -30.61
N GLN A 76 6.14 22.63 -31.59
CA GLN A 76 7.59 22.56 -31.80
C GLN A 76 8.34 23.12 -30.59
N ALA A 77 9.31 22.34 -30.05
CA ALA A 77 10.47 22.86 -29.34
C ALA A 77 11.62 21.86 -29.54
N ALA A 78 12.32 22.05 -30.66
CA ALA A 78 13.59 21.39 -30.93
C ALA A 78 14.69 22.43 -30.62
N SER A 79 15.26 22.39 -29.42
CA SER A 79 16.59 22.92 -29.06
C SER A 79 16.99 22.71 -27.58
N ASP A 80 16.06 22.40 -26.66
CA ASP A 80 16.43 22.19 -25.23
C ASP A 80 16.62 20.71 -24.84
N THR A 81 16.57 19.80 -25.82
CA THR A 81 16.57 18.35 -25.55
C THR A 81 17.93 17.77 -25.21
N ASP A 82 19.03 18.38 -25.65
CA ASP A 82 20.36 17.80 -25.46
C ASP A 82 21.00 18.21 -24.11
N ALA A 83 20.73 19.40 -23.59
CA ALA A 83 21.18 19.82 -22.28
C ALA A 83 20.39 19.13 -21.14
N ALA A 84 19.11 18.80 -21.37
CA ALA A 84 18.28 18.07 -20.43
C ALA A 84 18.63 16.58 -20.32
N LYS A 85 19.17 15.98 -21.39
CA LYS A 85 19.66 14.59 -21.40
C LYS A 85 20.97 14.40 -20.64
N ALA A 86 21.81 15.42 -20.55
CA ALA A 86 23.12 15.36 -19.89
C ALA A 86 23.03 15.18 -18.37
N ASN A 87 21.87 15.46 -17.72
CA ASN A 87 21.64 15.35 -16.27
C ASN A 87 20.61 14.30 -15.88
N GLU A 88 20.12 13.48 -16.82
CA GLU A 88 19.17 12.41 -16.49
C GLU A 88 19.96 11.21 -15.91
N PRO A 89 19.55 10.69 -14.75
CA PRO A 89 20.19 9.49 -14.18
C PRO A 89 20.13 8.30 -15.14
N ASP A 90 21.21 7.51 -15.13
CA ASP A 90 21.32 6.34 -16.01
C ASP A 90 20.15 5.36 -15.82
N ARG A 91 19.79 4.70 -16.90
CA ARG A 91 18.82 3.61 -16.90
C ARG A 91 19.54 2.27 -16.78
N PRO A 92 18.92 1.24 -16.19
CA PRO A 92 19.52 -0.08 -16.16
C PRO A 92 19.71 -0.63 -17.57
N THR A 93 20.84 -1.29 -17.79
CA THR A 93 21.15 -1.99 -19.05
C THR A 93 20.75 -3.46 -19.00
N SER A 94 20.72 -4.03 -17.79
CA SER A 94 20.35 -5.42 -17.54
C SER A 94 19.75 -5.60 -16.17
N ARG A 95 18.98 -6.70 -15.98
CA ARG A 95 18.36 -7.08 -14.71
C ARG A 95 18.44 -8.57 -14.49
N THR A 96 18.82 -8.95 -13.30
CA THR A 96 18.79 -10.34 -12.82
C THR A 96 17.43 -10.64 -12.20
N ARG A 97 16.85 -11.79 -12.58
CA ARG A 97 15.61 -12.30 -11.99
C ARG A 97 15.88 -12.88 -10.60
N ARG A 98 15.07 -12.47 -9.62
CA ARG A 98 15.00 -13.03 -8.27
C ARG A 98 13.58 -13.48 -7.97
N CYS A 99 13.43 -14.41 -7.04
CA CYS A 99 12.14 -14.83 -6.52
C CYS A 99 12.08 -14.46 -5.03
N LEU A 100 11.09 -13.65 -4.64
CA LEU A 100 10.82 -13.29 -3.24
C LEU A 100 9.34 -13.58 -2.95
N GLU A 101 9.07 -14.39 -1.95
CA GLU A 101 7.71 -14.73 -1.46
C GLU A 101 6.71 -15.17 -2.55
N GLY A 102 7.21 -15.70 -3.67
CA GLY A 102 6.41 -16.13 -4.83
C GLY A 102 6.31 -15.10 -5.96
N TRP A 103 6.82 -13.87 -5.78
CA TRP A 103 6.90 -12.87 -6.84
C TRP A 103 8.18 -12.97 -7.64
N THR A 104 8.07 -12.68 -8.94
CA THR A 104 9.23 -12.43 -9.80
C THR A 104 9.70 -10.99 -9.65
N ILE A 105 10.91 -10.79 -9.17
CA ILE A 105 11.57 -9.50 -9.04
C ILE A 105 12.67 -9.38 -10.10
N LEU A 106 12.61 -8.32 -10.91
CA LEU A 106 13.66 -7.97 -11.86
C LEU A 106 14.55 -6.91 -11.24
N VAL A 107 15.75 -7.30 -10.83
CA VAL A 107 16.68 -6.45 -10.07
C VAL A 107 17.74 -5.89 -11.00
N ASP A 108 17.90 -4.58 -11.04
CA ASP A 108 19.00 -3.91 -11.72
C ASP A 108 20.36 -4.49 -11.29
N ASP A 109 21.15 -4.96 -12.25
CA ASP A 109 22.43 -5.64 -11.96
C ASP A 109 23.42 -4.76 -11.22
N ARG A 110 23.32 -3.44 -11.34
CA ARG A 110 24.13 -2.48 -10.57
C ARG A 110 23.87 -2.57 -9.05
N LEU A 111 22.68 -3.02 -8.63
CA LEU A 111 22.33 -3.25 -7.22
C LEU A 111 22.88 -4.55 -6.64
N LEU A 112 23.47 -5.40 -7.46
CA LEU A 112 23.99 -6.70 -7.08
C LEU A 112 25.53 -6.70 -6.92
N GLN A 113 26.18 -5.56 -7.14
CA GLN A 113 27.64 -5.41 -7.11
C GLN A 113 28.06 -4.07 -6.52
N VAL A 114 29.32 -4.03 -6.05
CA VAL A 114 29.98 -2.79 -5.57
C VAL A 114 29.90 -1.70 -6.65
N PRO A 115 29.57 -0.44 -6.30
CA PRO A 115 29.43 0.10 -4.92
C PRO A 115 27.97 0.11 -4.40
N HIS A 116 27.00 -0.55 -5.07
CA HIS A 116 25.57 -0.41 -4.74
C HIS A 116 24.95 -1.66 -4.09
N ASP A 117 25.75 -2.70 -3.83
CA ASP A 117 25.28 -3.98 -3.31
C ASP A 117 24.65 -3.87 -1.91
N GLU A 118 25.16 -3.02 -1.02
CA GLU A 118 24.54 -2.78 0.29
C GLU A 118 23.16 -2.12 0.17
N LEU A 119 23.03 -1.17 -0.75
CA LEU A 119 21.76 -0.54 -1.05
C LEU A 119 20.75 -1.55 -1.63
N GLY A 120 21.22 -2.37 -2.58
CA GLY A 120 20.42 -3.44 -3.19
C GLY A 120 19.92 -4.45 -2.16
N GLN A 121 20.80 -4.93 -1.28
CA GLN A 121 20.45 -5.85 -0.20
C GLN A 121 19.42 -5.24 0.77
N ARG A 122 19.59 -3.96 1.13
CA ARG A 122 18.62 -3.26 2.01
C ARG A 122 17.24 -3.15 1.37
N ALA A 123 17.18 -2.76 0.09
CA ALA A 123 15.94 -2.66 -0.66
C ALA A 123 15.25 -4.02 -0.83
N LEU A 124 16.01 -5.08 -1.14
CA LEU A 124 15.49 -6.43 -1.28
C LEU A 124 14.94 -6.98 0.04
N ARG A 125 15.64 -6.79 1.16
CA ARG A 125 15.13 -7.21 2.49
C ARG A 125 13.84 -6.49 2.87
N PHE A 126 13.74 -5.20 2.59
CA PHE A 126 12.48 -4.46 2.82
C PHE A 126 11.35 -5.04 1.95
N LEU A 127 11.59 -5.22 0.65
CA LEU A 127 10.61 -5.75 -0.28
C LEU A 127 10.16 -7.16 0.13
N GLU A 128 11.07 -8.04 0.47
CA GLU A 128 10.77 -9.41 0.94
C GLU A 128 9.86 -9.39 2.18
N ALA A 129 10.17 -8.56 3.17
CA ALA A 129 9.34 -8.40 4.37
C ALA A 129 7.92 -7.91 4.02
N LYS A 130 7.78 -6.93 3.11
CA LYS A 130 6.47 -6.43 2.71
C LYS A 130 5.67 -7.46 1.90
N LEU A 131 6.31 -8.22 1.05
CA LEU A 131 5.68 -9.30 0.31
C LEU A 131 5.24 -10.46 1.23
N ALA A 132 6.01 -10.74 2.29
CA ALA A 132 5.62 -11.70 3.32
C ALA A 132 4.38 -11.23 4.11
N ASP A 133 4.31 -9.93 4.49
CA ASP A 133 3.15 -9.32 5.13
C ASP A 133 1.90 -9.47 4.24
N ILE A 134 2.00 -9.12 2.95
CA ILE A 134 0.91 -9.23 1.96
C ILE A 134 0.45 -10.69 1.83
N LYS A 135 1.38 -11.63 1.71
CA LYS A 135 1.10 -13.07 1.61
C LYS A 135 0.37 -13.62 2.84
N ALA A 136 0.61 -13.04 4.02
CA ALA A 136 -0.03 -13.48 5.26
C ALA A 136 -1.50 -13.06 5.36
N VAL A 137 -1.91 -11.96 4.72
CA VAL A 137 -3.25 -11.37 4.89
C VAL A 137 -4.17 -11.54 3.69
N VAL A 138 -3.62 -11.65 2.47
CA VAL A 138 -4.41 -11.74 1.23
C VAL A 138 -4.84 -13.19 0.97
N PRO A 139 -6.14 -13.47 0.72
CA PRO A 139 -6.63 -14.80 0.38
C PRO A 139 -5.91 -15.41 -0.83
N LYS A 140 -5.69 -16.73 -0.78
CA LYS A 140 -4.81 -17.45 -1.71
C LYS A 140 -5.14 -17.21 -3.19
N ASP A 141 -6.40 -17.24 -3.57
CA ASP A 141 -6.83 -17.06 -4.96
C ASP A 141 -6.58 -15.64 -5.50
N ARG A 142 -6.67 -14.63 -4.63
CA ARG A 142 -6.31 -13.24 -4.93
C ARG A 142 -4.80 -13.05 -4.94
N LEU A 143 -4.12 -13.65 -3.96
CA LEU A 143 -2.67 -13.66 -3.87
C LEU A 143 -2.01 -14.21 -5.14
N GLU A 144 -2.54 -15.30 -5.71
CA GLU A 144 -2.05 -15.85 -6.97
C GLU A 144 -2.12 -14.85 -8.15
N LYS A 145 -3.12 -13.95 -8.14
CA LYS A 145 -3.22 -12.86 -9.14
C LYS A 145 -2.18 -11.77 -8.89
N LEU A 146 -1.97 -11.39 -7.63
CA LEU A 146 -0.94 -10.42 -7.26
C LEU A 146 0.46 -10.96 -7.56
N GLN A 147 0.73 -12.24 -7.29
CA GLN A 147 2.03 -12.89 -7.57
C GLN A 147 2.33 -13.03 -9.07
N ALA A 148 1.32 -12.96 -9.94
CA ALA A 148 1.53 -12.91 -11.38
C ALA A 148 2.12 -11.58 -11.87
N VAL A 149 2.01 -10.52 -11.07
CA VAL A 149 2.55 -9.19 -11.39
C VAL A 149 4.05 -9.16 -11.12
N ARG A 150 4.84 -8.78 -12.12
CA ARG A 150 6.28 -8.60 -11.97
C ARG A 150 6.58 -7.32 -11.19
N ILE A 151 7.60 -7.36 -10.35
CA ILE A 151 8.12 -6.18 -9.67
C ILE A 151 9.51 -5.87 -10.23
N VAL A 152 9.76 -4.62 -10.57
CA VAL A 152 11.05 -4.15 -11.11
C VAL A 152 11.70 -3.24 -10.07
N LEU A 153 12.93 -3.56 -9.68
CA LEU A 153 13.72 -2.79 -8.73
C LEU A 153 14.98 -2.25 -9.40
N ASP A 154 15.05 -0.94 -9.57
CA ASP A 154 16.16 -0.26 -10.23
C ASP A 154 16.98 0.59 -9.25
N LEU A 155 18.25 0.76 -9.52
CA LEU A 155 19.11 1.73 -8.82
C LEU A 155 18.58 3.14 -9.05
N ASN A 156 18.33 3.45 -10.32
CA ASN A 156 17.63 4.63 -10.82
C ASN A 156 17.12 4.33 -12.24
N HIS A 157 16.14 5.11 -12.72
CA HIS A 157 15.55 4.89 -14.03
C HIS A 157 15.16 6.22 -14.69
N GLY A 158 16.14 6.93 -15.23
CA GLY A 158 15.93 8.23 -15.86
C GLY A 158 15.21 9.22 -14.93
N LYS A 159 14.15 9.83 -15.43
CA LYS A 159 13.35 10.82 -14.66
C LYS A 159 12.30 10.19 -13.73
N LEU A 160 12.09 8.88 -13.78
CA LEU A 160 11.12 8.21 -12.90
C LEU A 160 11.60 8.27 -11.44
N ARG A 161 10.69 8.62 -10.53
CA ARG A 161 10.98 8.79 -9.11
C ARG A 161 10.02 7.99 -8.22
N ALA A 162 8.73 8.08 -8.48
CA ALA A 162 7.72 7.41 -7.68
C ALA A 162 7.69 5.90 -7.94
N MET A 163 7.49 5.12 -6.89
CA MET A 163 7.03 3.74 -7.03
C MET A 163 5.67 3.78 -7.70
N GLN A 164 5.46 2.92 -8.71
CA GLN A 164 4.23 2.97 -9.49
C GLN A 164 3.98 1.68 -10.29
N TYR A 165 2.73 1.36 -10.46
CA TYR A 165 2.29 0.41 -11.47
C TYR A 165 2.20 1.09 -12.85
N HIS A 166 2.61 0.41 -13.92
CA HIS A 166 2.57 0.92 -15.29
C HIS A 166 1.45 0.27 -16.12
N PRO A 167 0.26 0.86 -16.19
CA PRO A 167 -0.86 0.25 -16.92
C PRO A 167 -0.71 0.33 -18.44
N SER A 168 0.00 1.33 -18.97
CA SER A 168 -0.02 1.71 -20.39
C SER A 168 1.33 1.57 -21.10
N VAL A 169 1.39 0.66 -22.09
CA VAL A 169 2.51 0.56 -23.05
C VAL A 169 2.66 1.84 -23.87
N GLY A 170 1.53 2.45 -24.26
CA GLY A 170 1.53 3.67 -25.07
C GLY A 170 2.19 4.84 -24.34
N TRP A 171 1.84 5.03 -23.06
CA TRP A 171 2.46 6.07 -22.24
C TRP A 171 3.98 5.86 -22.07
N LEU A 172 4.40 4.62 -21.80
CA LEU A 172 5.84 4.30 -21.67
C LEU A 172 6.60 4.67 -22.96
N LYS A 173 6.10 4.25 -24.13
CA LYS A 173 6.72 4.56 -25.41
C LYS A 173 6.75 6.06 -25.69
N ALA A 174 5.64 6.77 -25.45
CA ALA A 174 5.55 8.21 -25.68
C ALA A 174 6.51 9.03 -24.80
N ASN A 175 6.86 8.51 -23.60
CA ASN A 175 7.81 9.12 -22.69
C ASN A 175 9.22 8.53 -22.76
N GLY A 176 9.50 7.71 -23.78
CA GLY A 176 10.83 7.15 -24.04
C GLY A 176 11.27 6.08 -23.04
N TYR A 177 10.33 5.41 -22.38
CA TYR A 177 10.60 4.28 -21.46
C TYR A 177 10.40 2.94 -22.15
N SER A 178 11.06 1.90 -21.61
CA SER A 178 10.91 0.54 -22.14
C SER A 178 9.48 0.03 -22.03
N PRO A 179 8.89 -0.51 -23.09
CA PRO A 179 7.57 -1.14 -23.03
C PRO A 179 7.52 -2.38 -22.12
N GLU A 180 8.66 -2.96 -21.76
CA GLU A 180 8.77 -4.10 -20.84
C GLU A 180 8.35 -3.77 -19.40
N LEU A 181 8.33 -2.48 -19.03
CA LEU A 181 7.79 -2.02 -17.74
C LEU A 181 6.27 -2.09 -17.68
N ALA A 182 5.59 -2.28 -18.81
CA ALA A 182 4.13 -2.36 -18.83
C ALA A 182 3.63 -3.54 -17.99
N LYS A 183 2.55 -3.31 -17.26
CA LYS A 183 1.92 -4.28 -16.36
C LYS A 183 2.86 -4.77 -15.23
N CYS A 184 3.86 -3.96 -14.88
CA CYS A 184 4.76 -4.20 -13.75
C CYS A 184 4.57 -3.16 -12.67
N VAL A 185 4.79 -3.54 -11.42
CA VAL A 185 5.07 -2.60 -10.32
C VAL A 185 6.54 -2.22 -10.42
N HIS A 186 6.86 -0.93 -10.50
CA HIS A 186 8.20 -0.42 -10.71
C HIS A 186 8.66 0.42 -9.52
N LEU A 187 9.78 0.03 -8.95
CA LEU A 187 10.52 0.72 -7.90
C LEU A 187 11.75 1.37 -8.53
N PRO A 188 11.61 2.57 -9.13
CA PRO A 188 12.62 3.15 -10.03
C PRO A 188 13.87 3.65 -9.32
N ARG A 189 13.85 3.73 -7.96
CA ARG A 189 14.97 4.19 -7.15
C ARG A 189 15.10 3.35 -5.88
N ALA A 190 16.08 2.47 -5.83
CA ALA A 190 16.31 1.61 -4.67
C ALA A 190 16.52 2.41 -3.36
N ALA A 191 17.09 3.62 -3.44
CA ALA A 191 17.29 4.50 -2.29
C ALA A 191 15.97 4.91 -1.60
N ASP A 192 14.87 4.97 -2.36
CA ASP A 192 13.57 5.41 -1.86
C ASP A 192 12.73 4.24 -1.31
N VAL A 193 13.17 2.99 -1.45
CA VAL A 193 12.40 1.80 -1.06
C VAL A 193 12.37 1.64 0.46
N ALA A 194 13.52 1.46 1.11
CA ALA A 194 13.62 1.23 2.55
C ALA A 194 13.86 2.54 3.31
N THR A 195 12.94 3.49 3.18
CA THR A 195 13.02 4.80 3.85
C THR A 195 12.20 4.82 5.16
N PRO A 196 12.49 5.73 6.09
CA PRO A 196 11.66 5.93 7.27
C PRO A 196 10.18 6.20 6.92
N ARG A 197 9.91 6.89 5.82
CA ARG A 197 8.54 7.12 5.33
C ARG A 197 7.83 5.82 5.00
N ASN A 198 8.41 4.97 4.17
CA ASN A 198 7.81 3.70 3.77
C ASN A 198 7.72 2.68 4.93
N ILE A 199 8.53 2.86 5.98
CA ILE A 199 8.46 2.00 7.16
C ILE A 199 7.36 2.45 8.14
N ARG A 200 7.17 3.78 8.31
CA ARG A 200 6.36 4.35 9.39
C ARG A 200 5.03 4.96 8.92
N GLU A 201 5.03 5.58 7.74
CA GLU A 201 3.88 6.34 7.24
C GLU A 201 3.12 5.57 6.16
N GLN A 202 3.83 4.89 5.24
CA GLN A 202 3.23 4.11 4.16
C GLN A 202 3.74 2.67 4.14
N PRO A 203 3.53 1.90 5.22
CA PRO A 203 4.08 0.54 5.33
C PRO A 203 3.49 -0.44 4.31
N TRP A 204 2.39 -0.10 3.64
CA TRP A 204 1.69 -0.93 2.66
C TRP A 204 1.80 -0.43 1.22
N VAL A 205 2.72 0.50 0.94
CA VAL A 205 2.93 1.07 -0.41
C VAL A 205 3.15 0.00 -1.50
N ILE A 206 3.75 -1.15 -1.18
CA ILE A 206 3.92 -2.26 -2.14
C ILE A 206 2.58 -2.91 -2.47
N LEU A 207 1.68 -3.05 -1.50
CA LEU A 207 0.31 -3.52 -1.75
C LEU A 207 -0.46 -2.50 -2.58
N HIS A 208 -0.36 -1.21 -2.26
CA HIS A 208 -0.96 -0.12 -3.03
C HIS A 208 -0.69 -0.25 -4.53
N GLU A 209 0.57 -0.42 -4.90
CA GLU A 209 0.96 -0.56 -6.31
C GLU A 209 0.49 -1.90 -6.93
N LEU A 210 0.47 -2.98 -6.14
CA LEU A 210 -0.09 -4.25 -6.58
C LEU A 210 -1.61 -4.19 -6.73
N ASP A 211 -2.30 -3.34 -5.97
CA ASP A 211 -3.73 -3.12 -6.08
C ASP A 211 -4.11 -2.40 -7.37
N HIS A 212 -3.28 -1.45 -7.81
CA HIS A 212 -3.45 -0.89 -9.16
C HIS A 212 -3.34 -1.96 -10.24
N ALA A 213 -2.41 -2.92 -10.08
CA ALA A 213 -2.28 -4.03 -11.01
C ALA A 213 -3.49 -4.97 -10.97
N TYR A 214 -4.01 -5.26 -9.76
CA TYR A 214 -5.20 -6.08 -9.59
C TYR A 214 -6.44 -5.38 -10.16
N HIS A 215 -6.60 -4.08 -9.90
CA HIS A 215 -7.69 -3.27 -10.44
C HIS A 215 -7.68 -3.27 -11.97
N ASP A 216 -6.51 -3.07 -12.61
CA ASP A 216 -6.36 -3.05 -14.06
C ASP A 216 -6.56 -4.45 -14.69
N GLN A 217 -5.90 -5.48 -14.17
CA GLN A 217 -5.77 -6.76 -14.86
C GLN A 217 -6.85 -7.78 -14.49
N VAL A 218 -7.50 -7.62 -13.34
CA VAL A 218 -8.49 -8.58 -12.83
C VAL A 218 -9.90 -7.99 -12.84
N LEU A 219 -10.08 -6.76 -12.39
CA LEU A 219 -11.39 -6.12 -12.25
C LEU A 219 -11.72 -5.24 -13.47
N GLY A 220 -10.73 -4.58 -14.05
CA GLY A 220 -10.88 -3.47 -14.98
C GLY A 220 -11.05 -2.14 -14.25
N PHE A 221 -10.39 -1.06 -14.73
CA PHE A 221 -10.47 0.26 -14.09
C PHE A 221 -11.86 0.88 -14.07
N GLU A 222 -12.77 0.35 -14.90
CA GLU A 222 -14.16 0.76 -14.99
C GLU A 222 -15.10 -0.17 -14.19
N GLU A 223 -14.58 -0.91 -13.20
CA GLU A 223 -15.41 -1.76 -12.32
C GLU A 223 -16.52 -0.94 -11.67
N PRO A 224 -17.80 -1.22 -11.99
CA PRO A 224 -18.92 -0.33 -11.63
C PRO A 224 -19.08 -0.13 -10.12
N ARG A 225 -18.82 -1.18 -9.32
CA ARG A 225 -18.95 -1.11 -7.85
C ARG A 225 -17.93 -0.16 -7.24
N ILE A 226 -16.68 -0.17 -7.76
CA ILE A 226 -15.61 0.73 -7.31
C ILE A 226 -15.92 2.17 -7.74
N LEU A 227 -16.35 2.38 -8.99
CA LEU A 227 -16.76 3.69 -9.49
C LEU A 227 -17.90 4.30 -8.66
N GLU A 228 -18.94 3.52 -8.37
CA GLU A 228 -20.08 3.96 -7.56
C GLU A 228 -19.64 4.34 -6.14
N ALA A 229 -18.85 3.49 -5.47
CA ALA A 229 -18.35 3.74 -4.14
C ALA A 229 -17.46 5.00 -4.09
N TYR A 230 -16.55 5.16 -5.06
CA TYR A 230 -15.72 6.35 -5.21
C TYR A 230 -16.57 7.63 -5.36
N GLN A 231 -17.59 7.62 -6.23
CA GLN A 231 -18.45 8.78 -6.44
C GLN A 231 -19.25 9.12 -5.18
N LYS A 232 -19.76 8.11 -4.45
CA LYS A 232 -20.44 8.30 -3.16
C LYS A 232 -19.47 8.90 -2.12
N TYR A 233 -18.26 8.36 -2.01
CA TYR A 233 -17.25 8.86 -1.08
C TYR A 233 -16.87 10.31 -1.40
N LYS A 234 -16.58 10.61 -2.67
CA LYS A 234 -16.29 11.97 -3.13
C LYS A 234 -17.44 12.95 -2.83
N LYS A 235 -18.68 12.57 -3.12
CA LYS A 235 -19.88 13.40 -2.89
C LYS A 235 -20.13 13.61 -1.40
N SER A 236 -19.74 12.70 -0.54
CA SER A 236 -19.95 12.81 0.91
C SER A 236 -19.16 13.93 1.58
N GLY A 237 -18.05 14.38 0.96
CA GLY A 237 -17.12 15.38 1.54
C GLY A 237 -16.26 14.86 2.70
N ARG A 238 -16.44 13.58 3.12
CA ARG A 238 -15.70 13.02 4.28
C ARG A 238 -14.18 13.01 4.06
N GLY A 239 -13.74 12.80 2.83
CA GLY A 239 -12.33 12.80 2.46
C GLY A 239 -11.69 14.19 2.30
N ASP A 240 -12.44 15.31 2.39
CA ASP A 240 -11.88 16.65 2.09
C ASP A 240 -10.92 17.14 3.18
N LYS A 241 -11.11 16.72 4.44
CA LYS A 241 -10.29 17.09 5.61
C LYS A 241 -10.12 15.90 6.54
N THR A 242 -9.57 14.81 6.03
CA THR A 242 -9.30 13.62 6.82
C THR A 242 -8.00 13.73 7.61
N LEU A 243 -7.88 12.95 8.69
CA LEU A 243 -6.64 12.87 9.47
C LEU A 243 -5.61 12.08 8.70
N HIS A 244 -4.41 12.62 8.57
CA HIS A 244 -3.24 11.93 8.04
C HIS A 244 -2.34 11.47 9.20
N CYS A 245 -1.56 10.42 9.02
CA CYS A 245 -0.69 9.83 10.04
C CYS A 245 0.31 10.83 10.67
N ASN A 246 0.64 11.92 9.98
CA ASN A 246 1.47 13.01 10.53
C ASN A 246 0.70 14.00 11.43
N GLY A 247 -0.57 13.73 11.75
CA GLY A 247 -1.42 14.55 12.61
C GLY A 247 -2.11 15.74 11.93
N ARG A 248 -1.88 15.95 10.64
CA ARG A 248 -2.56 17.03 9.89
C ARG A 248 -3.90 16.53 9.35
N ARG A 249 -4.84 17.47 9.15
CA ARG A 249 -6.05 17.22 8.39
C ARG A 249 -5.88 17.74 6.98
N VAL A 250 -5.91 16.85 6.01
CA VAL A 250 -5.69 17.14 4.60
C VAL A 250 -6.72 16.40 3.73
N ARG A 251 -6.74 16.72 2.45
CA ARG A 251 -7.55 15.99 1.49
C ARG A 251 -7.01 14.58 1.32
N HIS A 252 -7.89 13.59 1.45
CA HIS A 252 -7.55 12.17 1.28
C HIS A 252 -7.07 11.88 -0.14
N TYR A 253 -6.00 11.11 -0.26
CA TYR A 253 -5.43 10.77 -1.56
C TYR A 253 -6.41 9.93 -2.42
N ALA A 254 -7.25 9.12 -1.80
CA ALA A 254 -8.36 8.40 -2.43
C ALA A 254 -9.32 9.27 -3.26
N LEU A 255 -9.36 10.61 -3.03
CA LEU A 255 -10.17 11.53 -3.83
C LEU A 255 -9.55 11.92 -5.17
N THR A 256 -8.37 11.41 -5.51
CA THR A 256 -7.69 11.68 -6.77
C THR A 256 -8.47 11.07 -7.94
N ASN A 257 -8.73 9.77 -7.88
CA ASN A 257 -9.51 9.00 -8.85
C ASN A 257 -9.94 7.66 -8.23
N GLN A 258 -10.73 6.86 -8.97
CA GLN A 258 -11.21 5.56 -8.49
C GLN A 258 -10.09 4.51 -8.29
N MET A 259 -8.96 4.65 -8.98
CA MET A 259 -7.84 3.72 -8.84
C MET A 259 -7.14 3.94 -7.50
N GLU A 260 -6.87 5.20 -7.16
CA GLU A 260 -6.30 5.58 -5.85
C GLU A 260 -7.29 5.27 -4.71
N PHE A 261 -8.58 5.51 -4.94
CA PHE A 261 -9.62 5.15 -3.98
C PHE A 261 -9.57 3.66 -3.64
N PHE A 262 -9.48 2.79 -4.64
CA PHE A 262 -9.44 1.36 -4.42
C PHE A 262 -8.17 0.93 -3.67
N ALA A 263 -7.00 1.44 -4.06
CA ALA A 263 -5.72 1.11 -3.43
C ALA A 263 -5.67 1.59 -1.96
N GLU A 264 -6.07 2.84 -1.67
CA GLU A 264 -6.13 3.40 -0.32
C GLU A 264 -7.06 2.61 0.60
N MET A 265 -8.27 2.24 0.11
CA MET A 265 -9.21 1.46 0.91
C MET A 265 -8.74 0.02 1.10
N THR A 266 -7.98 -0.55 0.18
CA THR A 266 -7.34 -1.85 0.35
C THR A 266 -6.22 -1.82 1.39
N GLU A 267 -5.41 -0.75 1.45
CA GLU A 267 -4.43 -0.57 2.52
C GLU A 267 -5.11 -0.55 3.90
N SER A 268 -6.20 0.20 4.05
CA SER A 268 -6.99 0.23 5.30
C SER A 268 -7.61 -1.14 5.63
N TYR A 269 -7.99 -1.91 4.59
CA TYR A 269 -8.64 -3.20 4.76
C TYR A 269 -7.69 -4.31 5.22
N PHE A 270 -6.48 -4.38 4.68
CA PHE A 270 -5.50 -5.41 4.99
C PHE A 270 -4.42 -4.99 5.98
N GLY A 271 -4.15 -3.70 6.09
CA GLY A 271 -3.00 -3.22 6.82
C GLY A 271 -3.20 -1.89 7.53
N VAL A 272 -2.34 -0.94 7.22
CA VAL A 272 -2.34 0.41 7.77
C VAL A 272 -2.17 1.43 6.64
N ASN A 273 -3.17 2.29 6.49
CA ASN A 273 -3.15 3.41 5.56
C ASN A 273 -2.52 4.65 6.25
N ASP A 274 -1.98 5.59 5.49
CA ASP A 274 -1.49 6.87 6.00
C ASP A 274 -2.59 7.92 6.18
N PHE A 275 -3.82 7.68 5.69
CA PHE A 275 -5.03 8.47 5.92
C PHE A 275 -6.07 7.70 6.73
N PHE A 276 -6.85 8.43 7.54
CA PHE A 276 -8.04 7.84 8.19
C PHE A 276 -9.12 7.54 7.13
N PRO A 277 -9.69 6.32 7.24
CA PRO A 277 -9.50 5.25 8.22
C PRO A 277 -8.16 4.53 8.07
N PHE A 278 -7.41 4.42 9.18
CA PHE A 278 -6.06 3.88 9.14
C PHE A 278 -6.01 2.35 9.07
N ASN A 279 -7.06 1.68 9.50
CA ASN A 279 -7.10 0.22 9.60
C ASN A 279 -8.50 -0.34 9.40
N ARG A 280 -8.57 -1.67 9.34
CA ARG A 280 -9.80 -2.41 9.04
C ARG A 280 -10.96 -2.12 10.00
N ALA A 281 -10.67 -1.94 11.30
CA ALA A 281 -11.71 -1.67 12.29
C ALA A 281 -12.32 -0.27 12.09
N GLU A 282 -11.47 0.72 11.89
CA GLU A 282 -11.89 2.08 11.59
C GLU A 282 -12.61 2.19 10.25
N LEU A 283 -12.15 1.47 9.22
CA LEU A 283 -12.83 1.38 7.92
C LEU A 283 -14.25 0.81 8.09
N LYS A 284 -14.39 -0.26 8.87
CA LYS A 284 -15.70 -0.88 9.12
C LYS A 284 -16.64 0.03 9.88
N GLU A 285 -16.12 0.80 10.85
CA GLU A 285 -16.90 1.72 11.68
C GLU A 285 -17.30 2.99 10.91
N SER A 286 -16.33 3.63 10.24
CA SER A 286 -16.53 4.95 9.61
C SER A 286 -17.09 4.87 8.19
N GLU A 287 -16.79 3.80 7.46
CA GLU A 287 -17.14 3.61 6.05
C GLU A 287 -17.66 2.18 5.78
N PRO A 288 -18.78 1.76 6.42
CA PRO A 288 -19.26 0.38 6.37
C PRO A 288 -19.58 -0.10 4.94
N GLU A 289 -20.11 0.75 4.06
CA GLU A 289 -20.37 0.37 2.67
C GLU A 289 -19.08 0.08 1.89
N ILE A 290 -18.03 0.86 2.16
CA ILE A 290 -16.69 0.64 1.54
C ILE A 290 -16.07 -0.63 2.11
N TYR A 291 -16.19 -0.86 3.41
CA TYR A 291 -15.72 -2.10 4.03
C TYR A 291 -16.37 -3.33 3.38
N GLU A 292 -17.70 -3.33 3.19
CA GLU A 292 -18.40 -4.45 2.56
C GLU A 292 -18.01 -4.63 1.09
N LEU A 293 -17.71 -3.54 0.37
CA LEU A 293 -17.16 -3.61 -0.98
C LEU A 293 -15.79 -4.30 -0.98
N MET A 294 -14.88 -3.88 -0.10
CA MET A 294 -13.55 -4.50 0.03
C MET A 294 -13.66 -5.98 0.42
N HIS A 295 -14.53 -6.30 1.38
CA HIS A 295 -14.83 -7.68 1.77
C HIS A 295 -15.31 -8.53 0.57
N THR A 296 -16.24 -8.00 -0.22
CA THR A 296 -16.77 -8.69 -1.40
C THR A 296 -15.68 -8.92 -2.46
N ILE A 297 -14.81 -7.94 -2.71
CA ILE A 297 -13.75 -8.05 -3.73
C ILE A 297 -12.66 -9.02 -3.26
N TRP A 298 -12.24 -8.90 -2.01
CA TRP A 298 -11.07 -9.61 -1.52
C TRP A 298 -11.36 -10.97 -0.89
N GLU A 299 -12.49 -11.14 -0.16
CA GLU A 299 -12.76 -12.34 0.63
C GLU A 299 -13.95 -13.17 0.14
N ALA A 300 -14.86 -12.61 -0.68
CA ALA A 300 -15.98 -13.41 -1.18
C ALA A 300 -15.46 -14.58 -2.03
N ILE A 301 -15.86 -15.78 -1.65
CA ILE A 301 -15.57 -17.00 -2.42
C ILE A 301 -16.20 -16.82 -3.81
N THR A 302 -15.37 -16.70 -4.83
CA THR A 302 -15.86 -16.75 -6.20
C THR A 302 -16.38 -18.17 -6.44
N PRO A 303 -17.70 -18.38 -6.68
CA PRO A 303 -18.17 -19.71 -7.08
C PRO A 303 -17.36 -20.18 -8.29
N PRO A 304 -17.00 -21.46 -8.38
CA PRO A 304 -16.32 -21.96 -9.56
C PRO A 304 -17.11 -21.56 -10.79
N ALA A 305 -16.45 -20.90 -11.76
CA ALA A 305 -17.08 -20.48 -12.99
C ALA A 305 -17.81 -21.66 -13.58
N SER A 306 -19.13 -21.54 -13.77
CA SER A 306 -19.91 -22.52 -14.50
C SER A 306 -19.25 -22.68 -15.86
N LYS A 307 -18.86 -23.92 -16.19
CA LYS A 307 -18.28 -24.24 -17.50
C LYS A 307 -19.26 -23.82 -18.58
N GLN A 308 -19.03 -22.64 -19.15
CA GLN A 308 -19.58 -22.32 -20.46
C GLN A 308 -18.57 -22.80 -21.48
N ASP A 309 -18.96 -23.84 -22.18
CA ASP A 309 -18.29 -24.40 -23.34
C ASP A 309 -18.10 -23.30 -24.39
N GLY A 310 -16.85 -23.04 -24.78
CA GLY A 310 -16.56 -22.02 -25.79
C GLY A 310 -15.07 -21.87 -26.04
N ASN A 311 -14.54 -22.84 -26.75
CA ASN A 311 -13.31 -22.94 -27.51
C ASN A 311 -12.69 -21.59 -27.94
N LEU A 312 -11.68 -21.09 -27.19
CA LEU A 312 -10.62 -20.20 -27.66
C LEU A 312 -9.42 -20.41 -26.75
N ALA A 313 -8.46 -21.19 -27.24
CA ALA A 313 -7.19 -21.37 -26.56
C ALA A 313 -6.37 -20.08 -26.63
N PRO A 314 -6.00 -19.46 -25.50
CA PRO A 314 -4.95 -18.45 -25.50
C PRO A 314 -3.60 -19.20 -25.55
N GLN A 315 -2.75 -18.81 -26.49
CA GLN A 315 -1.35 -19.18 -26.48
C GLN A 315 -0.71 -18.56 -25.23
N SER A 316 -0.68 -19.31 -24.14
CA SER A 316 0.04 -18.96 -22.95
C SER A 316 1.51 -19.32 -23.16
N GLU A 317 2.37 -18.33 -23.38
CA GLU A 317 3.77 -18.47 -22.97
C GLU A 317 3.77 -18.98 -21.52
N LYS A 318 4.31 -20.14 -21.30
CA LYS A 318 4.47 -20.75 -19.96
C LYS A 318 5.39 -19.84 -19.14
N MET A 319 4.80 -18.86 -18.45
CA MET A 319 5.49 -18.14 -17.39
C MET A 319 5.81 -19.15 -16.30
N THR A 320 7.07 -19.55 -16.22
CA THR A 320 7.58 -20.41 -15.14
C THR A 320 7.39 -19.65 -13.83
N ARG A 321 6.40 -20.08 -13.02
CA ARG A 321 6.17 -19.50 -11.69
C ARG A 321 7.45 -19.65 -10.84
N CYS A 322 7.72 -18.69 -9.99
CA CYS A 322 8.68 -18.83 -8.91
C CYS A 322 8.21 -19.96 -7.98
N GLN A 323 8.94 -21.05 -7.93
CA GLN A 323 8.77 -22.14 -6.94
C GLN A 323 9.70 -21.91 -5.77
#